data_5cfb90ce73cdb348188269fbc6125df8
#
_entry.id   5cfb90ce73cdb348188269fbc6125df8
#
_cell.length_a   1.000
_cell.length_b   1.000
_cell.length_c   1.000
_cell.angle_alpha   90.00
_cell.angle_beta   90.00
_cell.angle_gamma   90.00
#
_symmetry.space_group_name_H-M   'P 1'
#
loop_
_entity.id
_entity.type
_entity.pdbx_description
1 polymer ?
#
loop_
_entity_poly.entity_id
_entity_poly.type
_entity_poly.pdbx_seq_one_letter_code
_entity_poly.pdbx_strand_id
1 'polypeptide(L)'
;MTITELQHQYAGHPNVEALNKLLGEPAVRHIYCGGLYASAASLFASALVEKSPCPFVFILGDLEEAGYFYHDLTQVLGTERILFFPSSFRRSVKYGQKDAANEILRTEVLSRLQKGEEGLCIVTYPDALAEKVVSRQELSENTLKLHVGERVDTG
;
A
#
# COMPACT_ATOMS: atom_id res chain seq x y z
N MET A 1 -12.41 20.13 -15.25
CA MET A 1 -11.63 19.90 -14.03
C MET A 1 -10.95 18.55 -14.16
N THR A 2 -9.64 18.51 -14.14
CA THR A 2 -8.83 17.27 -14.20
C THR A 2 -8.74 16.65 -12.81
N ILE A 3 -8.35 15.37 -12.74
CA ILE A 3 -8.13 14.67 -11.46
C ILE A 3 -7.01 15.35 -10.64
N THR A 4 -5.99 15.87 -11.32
CA THR A 4 -4.88 16.62 -10.72
C THR A 4 -5.36 17.94 -10.10
N GLU A 5 -6.21 18.69 -10.79
CA GLU A 5 -6.80 19.92 -10.24
C GLU A 5 -7.65 19.65 -9.00
N LEU A 6 -8.42 18.57 -9.02
CA LEU A 6 -9.23 18.14 -7.88
C LEU A 6 -8.33 17.75 -6.70
N GLN A 7 -7.30 16.97 -6.92
CA GLN A 7 -6.33 16.57 -5.90
C GLN A 7 -5.62 17.80 -5.27
N HIS A 8 -5.24 18.78 -6.09
CA HIS A 8 -4.67 20.04 -5.59
C HIS A 8 -5.63 20.81 -4.65
N GLN A 9 -6.94 20.78 -4.92
CA GLN A 9 -7.92 21.40 -4.02
C GLN A 9 -7.97 20.67 -2.67
N TYR A 10 -7.92 19.32 -2.67
CA TYR A 10 -7.80 18.55 -1.42
C TYR A 10 -6.49 18.85 -0.69
N ALA A 11 -5.37 18.90 -1.41
CA ALA A 11 -4.07 19.18 -0.83
C ALA A 11 -3.97 20.58 -0.17
N GLY A 12 -4.70 21.55 -0.69
CA GLY A 12 -4.81 22.91 -0.11
C GLY A 12 -5.85 23.04 1.00
N HIS A 13 -6.60 21.99 1.32
CA HIS A 13 -7.67 22.07 2.31
C HIS A 13 -7.09 22.19 3.74
N PRO A 14 -7.60 23.11 4.59
CA PRO A 14 -7.07 23.33 5.95
C PRO A 14 -7.03 22.07 6.82
N ASN A 15 -8.00 21.16 6.67
CA ASN A 15 -8.03 19.90 7.41
C ASN A 15 -6.87 18.95 7.02
N VAL A 16 -6.46 18.94 5.75
CA VAL A 16 -5.31 18.16 5.28
C VAL A 16 -4.02 18.72 5.89
N GLU A 17 -3.87 20.04 5.91
CA GLU A 17 -2.71 20.68 6.52
C GLU A 17 -2.64 20.44 8.04
N ALA A 18 -3.80 20.55 8.72
CA ALA A 18 -3.90 20.26 10.15
C ALA A 18 -3.54 18.80 10.46
N LEU A 19 -4.04 17.86 9.64
CA LEU A 19 -3.75 16.44 9.82
C LEU A 19 -2.28 16.12 9.56
N ASN A 20 -1.66 16.70 8.55
CA ASN A 20 -0.22 16.52 8.31
C ASN A 20 0.65 17.00 9.49
N LYS A 21 0.27 18.09 10.14
CA LYS A 21 0.94 18.53 11.38
C LYS A 21 0.76 17.53 12.51
N LEU A 22 -0.46 17.02 12.70
CA LEU A 22 -0.77 16.03 13.74
C LEU A 22 -0.06 14.70 13.53
N LEU A 23 0.14 14.26 12.29
CA LEU A 23 0.88 13.03 11.96
C LEU A 23 2.37 13.12 12.38
N GLY A 24 2.92 14.33 12.45
CA GLY A 24 4.27 14.57 12.95
C GLY A 24 4.40 14.64 14.48
N GLU A 25 3.28 14.65 15.22
CA GLU A 25 3.27 14.80 16.68
C GLU A 25 3.33 13.45 17.40
N PRO A 26 4.41 13.10 18.12
CA PRO A 26 4.56 11.78 18.75
C PRO A 26 3.49 11.46 19.81
N ALA A 27 2.87 12.49 20.38
CA ALA A 27 1.81 12.33 21.38
C ALA A 27 0.45 11.95 20.77
N VAL A 28 0.24 12.21 19.47
CA VAL A 28 -1.01 11.91 18.76
C VAL A 28 -0.95 10.48 18.22
N ARG A 29 -1.81 9.62 18.75
CA ARG A 29 -1.85 8.20 18.36
C ARG A 29 -3.13 7.81 17.60
N HIS A 30 -4.20 8.55 17.78
CA HIS A 30 -5.50 8.27 17.19
C HIS A 30 -6.11 9.55 16.65
N ILE A 31 -6.52 9.52 15.41
CA ILE A 31 -7.19 10.64 14.74
C ILE A 31 -8.43 10.06 14.05
N TYR A 32 -9.57 10.70 14.27
CA TYR A 32 -10.81 10.34 13.59
C TYR A 32 -11.11 11.34 12.48
N CYS A 33 -11.29 10.82 11.25
CA CYS A 33 -11.68 11.60 10.08
C CYS A 33 -13.09 11.16 9.65
N GLY A 34 -14.09 12.02 9.83
CA GLY A 34 -15.46 11.76 9.43
C GLY A 34 -15.82 12.44 8.11
N GLY A 35 -16.90 11.94 7.45
CA GLY A 35 -17.44 12.58 6.24
C GLY A 35 -16.72 12.24 4.93
N LEU A 36 -15.81 11.27 4.95
CA LEU A 36 -15.12 10.82 3.74
C LEU A 36 -15.88 9.63 3.12
N TYR A 37 -16.61 9.89 2.04
CA TYR A 37 -17.39 8.87 1.34
C TYR A 37 -16.84 8.63 -0.07
N ALA A 38 -16.88 7.37 -0.51
CA ALA A 38 -16.42 6.94 -1.84
C ALA A 38 -15.03 7.50 -2.18
N SER A 39 -14.83 8.00 -3.41
CA SER A 39 -13.53 8.53 -3.85
C SER A 39 -13.05 9.79 -3.11
N ALA A 40 -13.86 10.40 -2.22
CA ALA A 40 -13.39 11.46 -1.35
C ALA A 40 -12.32 10.95 -0.36
N ALA A 41 -12.41 9.69 0.06
CA ALA A 41 -11.43 9.06 0.93
C ALA A 41 -10.08 8.88 0.21
N SER A 42 -10.08 8.38 -1.03
CA SER A 42 -8.86 8.20 -1.82
C SER A 42 -8.21 9.53 -2.22
N LEU A 43 -8.99 10.55 -2.58
CA LEU A 43 -8.47 11.91 -2.84
C LEU A 43 -7.86 12.55 -1.60
N PHE A 44 -8.52 12.42 -0.45
CA PHE A 44 -7.99 12.92 0.82
C PHE A 44 -6.70 12.19 1.20
N ALA A 45 -6.69 10.85 1.09
CA ALA A 45 -5.51 10.03 1.34
C ALA A 45 -4.35 10.39 0.41
N SER A 46 -4.62 10.61 -0.90
CA SER A 46 -3.59 11.01 -1.86
C SER A 46 -2.92 12.32 -1.47
N ALA A 47 -3.70 13.30 -1.00
CA ALA A 47 -3.18 14.58 -0.54
C ALA A 47 -2.28 14.46 0.71
N LEU A 48 -2.58 13.50 1.60
CA LEU A 48 -1.73 13.20 2.76
C LEU A 48 -0.43 12.51 2.35
N VAL A 49 -0.54 11.46 1.50
CA VAL A 49 0.62 10.68 1.03
C VAL A 49 1.61 11.56 0.27
N GLU A 50 1.12 12.48 -0.55
CA GLU A 50 1.97 13.39 -1.33
C GLU A 50 2.83 14.31 -0.44
N LYS A 51 2.24 14.81 0.63
CA LYS A 51 2.88 15.79 1.54
C LYS A 51 3.71 15.17 2.66
N SER A 52 3.54 13.88 2.92
CA SER A 52 4.19 13.21 4.03
C SER A 52 5.29 12.25 3.56
N PRO A 53 6.47 12.27 4.17
CA PRO A 53 7.53 11.28 3.92
C PRO A 53 7.26 9.95 4.66
N CYS A 54 6.28 9.92 5.56
CA CYS A 54 5.95 8.72 6.34
C CYS A 54 5.37 7.62 5.46
N PRO A 55 5.64 6.34 5.76
CA PRO A 55 4.93 5.24 5.13
C PRO A 55 3.48 5.20 5.61
N PHE A 56 2.56 4.82 4.70
CA PHE A 56 1.15 4.64 5.01
C PHE A 56 0.73 3.20 4.79
N VAL A 57 -0.15 2.72 5.67
CA VAL A 57 -0.86 1.45 5.47
C VAL A 57 -2.35 1.75 5.57
N PHE A 58 -3.05 1.58 4.45
CA PHE A 58 -4.50 1.70 4.37
C PHE A 58 -5.14 0.33 4.46
N ILE A 59 -5.96 0.14 5.48
CA ILE A 59 -6.67 -1.13 5.73
C ILE A 59 -8.15 -0.86 5.44
N LEU A 60 -8.64 -1.37 4.33
CA LEU A 60 -10.03 -1.24 3.88
C LEU A 60 -10.86 -2.43 4.40
N GLY A 61 -12.18 -2.36 4.26
CA GLY A 61 -13.08 -3.37 4.81
C GLY A 61 -12.94 -4.75 4.17
N ASP A 62 -12.70 -4.80 2.87
CA ASP A 62 -12.54 -6.05 2.12
C ASP A 62 -11.69 -5.86 0.85
N LEU A 63 -11.55 -6.95 0.07
CA LEU A 63 -10.80 -6.97 -1.19
C LEU A 63 -11.34 -5.96 -2.21
N GLU A 64 -12.67 -5.82 -2.31
CA GLU A 64 -13.30 -4.97 -3.32
C GLU A 64 -13.05 -3.49 -3.02
N GLU A 65 -13.30 -3.08 -1.78
CA GLU A 65 -12.99 -1.72 -1.33
C GLU A 65 -11.49 -1.41 -1.45
N ALA A 66 -10.63 -2.34 -1.07
CA ALA A 66 -9.18 -2.18 -1.19
C ALA A 66 -8.74 -2.05 -2.66
N GLY A 67 -9.34 -2.82 -3.56
CA GLY A 67 -9.08 -2.75 -4.98
C GLY A 67 -9.46 -1.41 -5.60
N TYR A 68 -10.64 -0.88 -5.29
CA TYR A 68 -11.06 0.44 -5.75
C TYR A 68 -10.18 1.56 -5.19
N PHE A 69 -9.89 1.50 -3.90
CA PHE A 69 -9.04 2.50 -3.24
C PHE A 69 -7.61 2.51 -3.82
N TYR A 70 -7.03 1.32 -4.03
CA TYR A 70 -5.73 1.16 -4.68
C TYR A 70 -5.73 1.75 -6.09
N HIS A 71 -6.76 1.42 -6.89
CA HIS A 71 -6.91 1.94 -8.24
C HIS A 71 -6.97 3.47 -8.25
N ASP A 72 -7.82 4.07 -7.41
CA ASP A 72 -7.95 5.52 -7.29
C ASP A 72 -6.60 6.17 -6.93
N LEU A 73 -5.89 5.64 -5.92
CA LEU A 73 -4.59 6.18 -5.52
C LEU A 73 -3.56 6.10 -6.64
N THR A 74 -3.53 4.98 -7.39
CA THR A 74 -2.58 4.83 -8.52
C THR A 74 -2.88 5.76 -9.67
N GLN A 75 -4.15 6.11 -9.91
CA GLN A 75 -4.53 7.11 -10.91
C GLN A 75 -4.07 8.52 -10.55
N VAL A 76 -4.00 8.84 -9.26
CA VAL A 76 -3.64 10.17 -8.76
C VAL A 76 -2.13 10.31 -8.55
N LEU A 77 -1.50 9.31 -7.92
CA LEU A 77 -0.11 9.36 -7.44
C LEU A 77 0.88 8.54 -8.29
N GLY A 78 0.39 7.78 -9.27
CA GLY A 78 1.18 6.80 -10.01
C GLY A 78 1.39 5.49 -9.23
N THR A 79 2.07 4.55 -9.86
CA THR A 79 2.22 3.18 -9.33
C THR A 79 3.51 2.95 -8.55
N GLU A 80 4.47 3.87 -8.62
CA GLU A 80 5.82 3.64 -8.08
C GLU A 80 5.86 3.45 -6.56
N ARG A 81 5.02 4.20 -5.83
CA ARG A 81 4.98 4.22 -4.36
C ARG A 81 3.77 3.49 -3.77
N ILE A 82 2.78 3.18 -4.59
CA ILE A 82 1.52 2.58 -4.16
C ILE A 82 1.57 1.09 -4.40
N LEU A 83 1.47 0.31 -3.34
CA LEU A 83 1.57 -1.13 -3.36
C LEU A 83 0.27 -1.77 -2.89
N PHE A 84 -0.10 -2.88 -3.51
CA PHE A 84 -1.24 -3.68 -3.09
C PHE A 84 -0.77 -4.94 -2.37
N PHE A 85 -1.30 -5.18 -1.18
CA PHE A 85 -0.99 -6.37 -0.39
C PHE A 85 -2.25 -7.24 -0.24
N PRO A 86 -2.54 -8.12 -1.23
CA PRO A 86 -3.73 -8.96 -1.22
C PRO A 86 -3.56 -10.23 -0.38
N SER A 87 -4.68 -10.94 -0.15
CA SER A 87 -4.65 -12.35 0.28
C SER A 87 -4.03 -13.23 -0.81
N SER A 88 -3.23 -14.21 -0.41
CA SER A 88 -2.65 -15.19 -1.34
C SER A 88 -3.69 -16.18 -1.87
N PHE A 89 -4.87 -16.27 -1.26
CA PHE A 89 -5.92 -17.21 -1.61
C PHE A 89 -6.99 -16.58 -2.49
N ARG A 90 -7.43 -17.32 -3.53
CA ARG A 90 -8.62 -16.95 -4.30
C ARG A 90 -9.89 -17.39 -3.57
N ARG A 91 -10.83 -16.45 -3.35
CA ARG A 91 -12.17 -16.77 -2.79
C ARG A 91 -13.01 -17.72 -3.66
N SER A 92 -12.75 -17.80 -4.97
CA SER A 92 -13.63 -18.49 -5.94
C SER A 92 -13.16 -19.87 -6.38
N VAL A 93 -11.99 -20.33 -5.98
CA VAL A 93 -11.44 -21.63 -6.41
C VAL A 93 -11.12 -22.45 -5.18
N LYS A 94 -11.51 -23.74 -5.18
CA LYS A 94 -11.32 -24.74 -4.12
C LYS A 94 -10.37 -24.33 -3.00
N TYR A 95 -10.85 -24.35 -1.76
CA TYR A 95 -10.08 -24.06 -0.55
C TYR A 95 -8.63 -24.56 -0.67
N GLY A 96 -7.68 -23.63 -0.52
CA GLY A 96 -6.26 -23.97 -0.45
C GLY A 96 -5.44 -23.71 -1.73
N GLN A 97 -6.04 -23.23 -2.82
CA GLN A 97 -5.25 -22.85 -4.00
C GLN A 97 -4.77 -21.39 -3.88
N LYS A 98 -3.45 -21.22 -3.83
CA LYS A 98 -2.80 -19.93 -3.83
C LYS A 98 -2.84 -19.30 -5.23
N ASP A 99 -2.97 -17.99 -5.29
CA ASP A 99 -2.87 -17.22 -6.52
C ASP A 99 -1.44 -16.71 -6.68
N ALA A 100 -0.73 -17.21 -7.68
CA ALA A 100 0.65 -16.84 -7.93
C ALA A 100 0.82 -15.33 -8.18
N ALA A 101 -0.16 -14.66 -8.79
CA ALA A 101 -0.11 -13.21 -8.99
C ALA A 101 -0.19 -12.47 -7.64
N ASN A 102 -1.05 -12.90 -6.74
CA ASN A 102 -1.15 -12.32 -5.42
C ASN A 102 0.10 -12.60 -4.57
N GLU A 103 0.72 -13.77 -4.69
CA GLU A 103 1.99 -14.07 -4.00
C GLU A 103 3.12 -13.14 -4.48
N ILE A 104 3.18 -12.83 -5.78
CA ILE A 104 4.15 -11.87 -6.33
C ILE A 104 3.94 -10.49 -5.71
N LEU A 105 2.71 -9.98 -5.67
CA LEU A 105 2.41 -8.68 -5.05
C LEU A 105 2.79 -8.65 -3.57
N ARG A 106 2.48 -9.71 -2.81
CA ARG A 106 2.88 -9.83 -1.40
C ARG A 106 4.40 -9.80 -1.23
N THR A 107 5.12 -10.57 -2.05
CA THR A 107 6.57 -10.66 -2.02
C THR A 107 7.21 -9.32 -2.37
N GLU A 108 6.67 -8.59 -3.33
CA GLU A 108 7.13 -7.23 -3.67
C GLU A 108 7.02 -6.29 -2.48
N VAL A 109 5.87 -6.23 -1.81
CA VAL A 109 5.67 -5.40 -0.61
C VAL A 109 6.70 -5.74 0.47
N LEU A 110 6.83 -7.02 0.80
CA LEU A 110 7.77 -7.47 1.84
C LEU A 110 9.23 -7.16 1.49
N SER A 111 9.61 -7.35 0.23
CA SER A 111 10.97 -7.05 -0.26
C SER A 111 11.29 -5.55 -0.18
N ARG A 112 10.35 -4.68 -0.57
CA ARG A 112 10.55 -3.22 -0.53
C ARG A 112 10.59 -2.70 0.90
N LEU A 113 9.76 -3.23 1.80
CA LEU A 113 9.83 -2.95 3.24
C LEU A 113 11.17 -3.41 3.85
N GLN A 114 11.67 -4.58 3.44
CA GLN A 114 12.96 -5.09 3.91
C GLN A 114 14.13 -4.21 3.48
N LYS A 115 14.07 -3.63 2.29
CA LYS A 115 15.07 -2.68 1.78
C LYS A 115 15.03 -1.33 2.50
N GLY A 116 14.00 -1.06 3.29
CA GLY A 116 13.82 0.21 3.99
C GLY A 116 13.43 1.35 3.06
N GLU A 117 12.74 1.07 1.97
CA GLU A 117 12.27 2.12 1.05
C GLU A 117 11.31 3.08 1.78
N GLU A 118 11.58 4.37 1.67
CA GLU A 118 10.78 5.40 2.33
C GLU A 118 9.54 5.79 1.51
N GLY A 119 8.54 6.32 2.22
CA GLY A 119 7.35 6.87 1.61
C GLY A 119 6.46 5.86 0.89
N LEU A 120 6.56 4.58 1.21
CA LEU A 120 5.69 3.55 0.66
C LEU A 120 4.26 3.69 1.16
N CYS A 121 3.31 3.45 0.28
CA CYS A 121 1.90 3.41 0.58
C CYS A 121 1.37 2.01 0.26
N ILE A 122 0.92 1.30 1.28
CA ILE A 122 0.43 -0.07 1.17
C ILE A 122 -1.07 -0.08 1.38
N VAL A 123 -1.81 -0.64 0.42
CA VAL A 123 -3.25 -0.84 0.48
C VAL A 123 -3.54 -2.32 0.72
N THR A 124 -4.35 -2.62 1.71
CA THR A 124 -4.65 -3.99 2.14
C THR A 124 -6.02 -4.10 2.82
N TYR A 125 -6.37 -5.28 3.30
CA TYR A 125 -7.62 -5.59 3.99
C TYR A 125 -7.42 -6.73 5.02
N PRO A 126 -8.34 -6.94 5.97
CA PRO A 126 -8.13 -7.85 7.11
C PRO A 126 -7.77 -9.28 6.74
N ASP A 127 -8.41 -9.88 5.73
CA ASP A 127 -8.11 -11.25 5.30
C ASP A 127 -6.64 -11.41 4.87
N ALA A 128 -6.10 -10.41 4.16
CA ALA A 128 -4.70 -10.41 3.72
C ALA A 128 -3.71 -10.30 4.88
N LEU A 129 -4.07 -9.53 5.92
CA LEU A 129 -3.25 -9.35 7.11
C LEU A 129 -3.31 -10.54 8.06
N ALA A 130 -4.40 -11.31 8.04
CA ALA A 130 -4.55 -12.52 8.87
C ALA A 130 -3.67 -13.68 8.40
N GLU A 131 -3.15 -13.63 7.17
CA GLU A 131 -2.29 -14.66 6.63
C GLU A 131 -0.85 -14.53 7.14
N LYS A 132 -0.24 -15.69 7.43
CA LYS A 132 1.17 -15.74 7.78
C LYS A 132 2.02 -15.27 6.61
N VAL A 133 3.04 -14.52 6.93
CA VAL A 133 4.10 -14.11 5.99
C VAL A 133 5.42 -14.76 6.37
N VAL A 134 6.30 -14.92 5.40
CA VAL A 134 7.67 -15.36 5.66
C VAL A 134 8.40 -14.35 6.55
N SER A 135 9.23 -14.85 7.45
CA SER A 135 10.05 -13.99 8.27
C SER A 135 11.08 -13.22 7.42
N ARG A 136 11.60 -12.11 7.97
CA ARG A 136 12.65 -11.33 7.28
C ARG A 136 13.86 -12.19 6.93
N GLN A 137 14.23 -13.12 7.79
CA GLN A 137 15.34 -14.03 7.59
C GLN A 137 15.05 -15.01 6.45
N GLU A 138 13.91 -15.69 6.47
CA GLU A 138 13.51 -16.61 5.40
C GLU A 138 13.40 -15.92 4.05
N LEU A 139 12.87 -14.68 4.00
CA LEU A 139 12.80 -13.89 2.77
C LEU A 139 14.21 -13.58 2.23
N SER A 140 15.16 -13.23 3.11
CA SER A 140 16.56 -12.96 2.75
C SER A 140 17.28 -14.20 2.22
N GLU A 141 17.06 -15.35 2.85
CA GLU A 141 17.70 -16.62 2.48
C GLU A 141 17.16 -17.18 1.16
N ASN A 142 15.87 -16.95 0.87
CA ASN A 142 15.21 -17.45 -0.35
C ASN A 142 15.15 -16.42 -1.49
N THR A 143 15.78 -15.26 -1.34
CA THR A 143 15.84 -14.24 -2.39
C THR A 143 17.12 -14.40 -3.21
N LEU A 144 16.99 -14.85 -4.44
CA LEU A 144 18.10 -14.92 -5.39
C LEU A 144 18.40 -13.49 -5.92
N LYS A 145 19.61 -12.99 -5.63
CA LYS A 145 20.10 -11.72 -6.17
C LYS A 145 20.91 -12.01 -7.42
N LEU A 146 20.43 -11.59 -8.56
CA LEU A 146 21.13 -11.74 -9.85
C LEU A 146 21.74 -10.39 -10.26
N HIS A 147 23.02 -10.43 -10.63
CA HIS A 147 23.71 -9.29 -11.23
C HIS A 147 23.95 -9.54 -12.72
N VAL A 148 23.88 -8.46 -13.51
CA VAL A 148 24.13 -8.55 -14.95
C VAL A 148 25.58 -9.05 -15.17
N GLY A 149 25.70 -10.20 -15.88
CA GLY A 149 26.98 -10.85 -16.13
C GLY A 149 27.34 -12.01 -15.18
N GLU A 150 26.50 -12.32 -14.21
CA GLU A 150 26.66 -13.45 -13.30
C GLU A 150 26.15 -14.75 -13.96
N ARG A 151 26.94 -15.81 -13.90
CA ARG A 151 26.52 -17.15 -14.35
C ARG A 151 25.71 -17.80 -13.25
N VAL A 152 24.42 -18.05 -13.53
CA VAL A 152 23.55 -18.81 -12.63
C VAL A 152 23.66 -20.29 -12.97
N ASP A 153 24.08 -21.08 -12.01
CA ASP A 153 24.06 -22.53 -12.13
C ASP A 153 22.60 -23.00 -11.82
N THR A 154 21.94 -23.47 -12.84
CA THR A 154 20.58 -24.02 -12.76
C THR A 154 20.63 -25.54 -12.58
N GLY A 155 21.36 -25.99 -11.53
CA GLY A 155 21.44 -27.38 -11.20
C GLY A 155 20.11 -28.06 -10.89
#